data_987f7ff3b78cee7c9d4d2ca1dfcfea66
#
_entry.id   987f7ff3b78cee7c9d4d2ca1dfcfea66
#
_cell.length_a   1.000
_cell.length_b   1.000
_cell.length_c   1.000
_cell.angle_alpha   90.00
_cell.angle_beta   90.00
_cell.angle_gamma   90.00
#
_symmetry.space_group_name_H-M   'P 1'
#
loop_
_entity.id
_entity.type
_entity.pdbx_description
1 polymer ?
#
loop_
_entity_poly.entity_id
_entity_poly.type
_entity_poly.pdbx_seq_one_letter_code
_entity_poly.pdbx_strand_id
1 'polypeptide(L)'
;MKKLPAATAAVFAVTAVPSLLQFALPSLEIALRRDPARIADGEWWRLGTSLLVQGGGPVGAAFNLVSLLVLGAIAERALGPARWIACYLAGAAAGQAAGTWLGLVDAGNSIGVCGLAGGLAVAVALGRADRLAGSVAAFYALLLVGGLFSGSVTVIVATSVIGAAGVQLVVHRDRLPIPVFPAIVVATGLVLAVLADLHGPALLSGAAVAGVVAGALGAAPRSVH
;
A
#
# COMPACT_ATOMS: atom_id res chain seq x y z
N MET A 1 3.21 -20.78 15.99
CA MET A 1 3.20 -19.77 14.89
C MET A 1 1.76 -19.31 14.67
N LYS A 2 1.46 -17.99 14.71
CA LYS A 2 0.12 -17.48 14.38
C LYS A 2 -0.13 -17.68 12.87
N LYS A 3 -1.28 -18.23 12.51
CA LYS A 3 -1.67 -18.43 11.10
C LYS A 3 -1.71 -17.09 10.34
N LEU A 4 -1.41 -17.12 9.04
CA LEU A 4 -1.58 -15.98 8.16
C LEU A 4 -3.08 -15.62 8.10
N PRO A 5 -3.47 -14.33 8.25
CA PRO A 5 -4.87 -13.93 8.16
C PRO A 5 -5.47 -14.21 6.78
N ALA A 6 -6.78 -14.49 6.73
CA ALA A 6 -7.41 -15.09 5.56
C ALA A 6 -7.50 -14.15 4.34
N ALA A 7 -7.82 -12.86 4.54
CA ALA A 7 -7.89 -11.91 3.42
C ALA A 7 -6.50 -11.68 2.83
N THR A 8 -5.48 -11.50 3.68
CA THR A 8 -4.08 -11.39 3.25
C THR A 8 -3.63 -12.63 2.48
N ALA A 9 -3.93 -13.83 3.00
CA ALA A 9 -3.57 -15.10 2.36
C ALA A 9 -4.23 -15.24 0.98
N ALA A 10 -5.52 -14.93 0.88
CA ALA A 10 -6.28 -15.03 -0.36
C ALA A 10 -5.76 -14.04 -1.42
N VAL A 11 -5.63 -12.76 -1.06
CA VAL A 11 -5.14 -11.72 -2.00
C VAL A 11 -3.69 -12.02 -2.40
N PHE A 12 -2.85 -12.47 -1.45
CA PHE A 12 -1.48 -12.87 -1.77
C PHE A 12 -1.44 -14.03 -2.76
N ALA A 13 -2.23 -15.09 -2.55
CA ALA A 13 -2.23 -16.25 -3.45
C ALA A 13 -2.68 -15.85 -4.88
N VAL A 14 -3.75 -15.04 -4.98
CA VAL A 14 -4.27 -14.56 -6.27
C VAL A 14 -3.27 -13.65 -6.98
N THR A 15 -2.51 -12.82 -6.24
CA THR A 15 -1.51 -11.92 -6.80
C THR A 15 -0.19 -12.64 -7.13
N ALA A 16 0.29 -13.53 -6.24
CA ALA A 16 1.59 -14.16 -6.38
C ALA A 16 1.69 -15.08 -7.60
N VAL A 17 0.62 -15.81 -7.92
CA VAL A 17 0.63 -16.75 -9.05
C VAL A 17 0.91 -16.03 -10.37
N PRO A 18 0.11 -15.04 -10.83
CA PRO A 18 0.41 -14.33 -12.08
C PRO A 18 1.69 -13.49 -11.98
N SER A 19 2.02 -12.92 -10.80
CA SER A 19 3.27 -12.20 -10.59
C SER A 19 4.52 -13.06 -10.80
N LEU A 20 4.47 -14.34 -10.48
CA LEU A 20 5.59 -15.25 -10.72
C LEU A 20 5.57 -15.79 -12.15
N LEU A 21 4.38 -16.09 -12.70
CA LEU A 21 4.23 -16.58 -14.06
C LEU A 21 4.70 -15.56 -15.12
N GLN A 22 4.61 -14.26 -14.85
CA GLN A 22 5.06 -13.23 -15.79
C GLN A 22 6.56 -13.34 -16.15
N PHE A 23 7.39 -13.92 -15.26
CA PHE A 23 8.82 -14.12 -15.56
C PHE A 23 9.08 -15.30 -16.51
N ALA A 24 8.16 -16.27 -16.57
CA ALA A 24 8.19 -17.34 -17.55
C ALA A 24 7.43 -16.96 -18.84
N LEU A 25 6.45 -16.06 -18.74
CA LEU A 25 5.57 -15.62 -19.82
C LEU A 25 5.53 -14.08 -19.87
N PRO A 26 6.54 -13.41 -20.45
CA PRO A 26 6.64 -11.94 -20.45
C PRO A 26 5.43 -11.23 -21.11
N SER A 27 4.74 -11.89 -22.03
CA SER A 27 3.50 -11.39 -22.64
C SER A 27 2.36 -11.21 -21.63
N LEU A 28 2.39 -11.92 -20.50
CA LEU A 28 1.38 -11.86 -19.46
C LEU A 28 1.36 -10.48 -18.79
N GLU A 29 2.52 -9.93 -18.45
CA GLU A 29 2.61 -8.58 -17.88
C GLU A 29 2.07 -7.55 -18.86
N ILE A 30 2.47 -7.60 -20.13
CA ILE A 30 2.00 -6.69 -21.18
C ILE A 30 0.48 -6.77 -21.36
N ALA A 31 -0.11 -7.98 -21.29
CA ALA A 31 -1.54 -8.19 -21.43
C ALA A 31 -2.35 -7.65 -20.24
N LEU A 32 -1.80 -7.70 -19.02
CA LEU A 32 -2.53 -7.43 -17.79
C LEU A 32 -2.23 -6.06 -17.16
N ARG A 33 -1.09 -5.42 -17.48
CA ARG A 33 -0.70 -4.12 -16.90
C ARG A 33 -1.69 -3.01 -17.25
N ARG A 34 -1.75 -1.99 -16.42
CA ARG A 34 -2.46 -0.75 -16.73
C ARG A 34 -1.82 -0.11 -17.98
N ASP A 35 -2.67 0.22 -18.93
CA ASP A 35 -2.33 0.94 -20.14
C ASP A 35 -3.48 1.91 -20.44
N PRO A 36 -3.32 3.21 -20.17
CA PRO A 36 -4.40 4.18 -20.32
C PRO A 36 -4.99 4.26 -21.71
N ALA A 37 -4.17 4.08 -22.77
CA ALA A 37 -4.65 4.07 -24.14
C ALA A 37 -5.59 2.89 -24.41
N ARG A 38 -5.19 1.69 -23.99
CA ARG A 38 -6.01 0.49 -24.14
C ARG A 38 -7.27 0.51 -23.26
N ILE A 39 -7.19 1.13 -22.09
CA ILE A 39 -8.36 1.35 -21.21
C ILE A 39 -9.37 2.26 -21.92
N ALA A 40 -8.90 3.32 -22.60
CA ALA A 40 -9.76 4.19 -23.41
C ALA A 40 -10.39 3.46 -24.60
N ASP A 41 -9.71 2.47 -25.17
CA ASP A 41 -10.20 1.59 -26.22
C ASP A 41 -11.14 0.47 -25.69
N GLY A 42 -11.47 0.46 -24.39
CA GLY A 42 -12.45 -0.45 -23.78
C GLY A 42 -11.86 -1.63 -23.02
N GLU A 43 -10.53 -1.74 -22.84
CA GLU A 43 -9.91 -2.82 -22.07
C GLU A 43 -9.94 -2.52 -20.53
N TRP A 44 -11.16 -2.30 -19.98
CA TRP A 44 -11.38 -1.89 -18.57
C TRP A 44 -10.86 -2.89 -17.53
N TRP A 45 -10.75 -4.18 -17.88
CA TRP A 45 -10.20 -5.19 -16.98
C TRP A 45 -8.78 -4.86 -16.51
N ARG A 46 -8.00 -4.07 -17.27
CA ARG A 46 -6.64 -3.64 -16.92
C ARG A 46 -6.57 -2.85 -15.61
N LEU A 47 -7.65 -2.19 -15.20
CA LEU A 47 -7.72 -1.53 -13.89
C LEU A 47 -7.66 -2.52 -12.73
N GLY A 48 -8.16 -3.76 -12.92
CA GLY A 48 -8.09 -4.82 -11.92
C GLY A 48 -6.89 -5.74 -12.12
N THR A 49 -6.64 -6.17 -13.37
CA THR A 49 -5.59 -7.18 -13.65
C THR A 49 -4.17 -6.66 -13.46
N SER A 50 -3.95 -5.35 -13.58
CA SER A 50 -2.65 -4.73 -13.29
C SER A 50 -2.19 -4.88 -11.83
N LEU A 51 -3.09 -5.19 -10.91
CA LEU A 51 -2.75 -5.52 -9.52
C LEU A 51 -2.17 -6.95 -9.38
N LEU A 52 -2.34 -7.80 -10.39
CA LEU A 52 -1.95 -9.20 -10.35
C LEU A 52 -0.54 -9.46 -10.91
N VAL A 53 -0.02 -8.52 -11.68
CA VAL A 53 1.35 -8.54 -12.23
C VAL A 53 2.15 -7.38 -11.66
N GLN A 54 3.48 -7.41 -11.82
CA GLN A 54 4.34 -6.46 -11.12
C GLN A 54 5.32 -5.78 -12.09
N GLY A 55 5.39 -4.46 -12.03
CA GLY A 55 6.46 -3.69 -12.63
C GLY A 55 7.77 -3.79 -11.84
N GLY A 56 8.84 -3.20 -12.37
CA GLY A 56 10.15 -3.16 -11.67
C GLY A 56 10.91 -4.48 -11.64
N GLY A 57 10.53 -5.45 -12.47
CA GLY A 57 11.21 -6.75 -12.59
C GLY A 57 11.14 -7.61 -11.32
N PRO A 58 12.09 -8.58 -11.14
CA PRO A 58 12.07 -9.50 -10.00
C PRO A 58 12.17 -8.80 -8.64
N VAL A 59 12.93 -7.71 -8.56
CA VAL A 59 13.11 -6.95 -7.31
C VAL A 59 11.81 -6.23 -6.93
N GLY A 60 11.17 -5.57 -7.89
CA GLY A 60 9.87 -4.92 -7.68
C GLY A 60 8.78 -5.92 -7.27
N ALA A 61 8.72 -7.06 -7.95
CA ALA A 61 7.79 -8.14 -7.60
C ALA A 61 8.03 -8.67 -6.18
N ALA A 62 9.28 -8.95 -5.81
CA ALA A 62 9.63 -9.41 -4.46
C ALA A 62 9.25 -8.36 -3.40
N PHE A 63 9.56 -7.09 -3.64
CA PHE A 63 9.21 -5.99 -2.74
C PHE A 63 7.68 -5.92 -2.53
N ASN A 64 6.91 -5.93 -3.60
CA ASN A 64 5.46 -5.82 -3.54
C ASN A 64 4.80 -7.02 -2.86
N LEU A 65 5.24 -8.25 -3.16
CA LEU A 65 4.71 -9.46 -2.54
C LEU A 65 5.08 -9.57 -1.06
N VAL A 66 6.32 -9.25 -0.68
CA VAL A 66 6.75 -9.21 0.72
C VAL A 66 5.99 -8.12 1.49
N SER A 67 5.82 -6.94 0.91
CA SER A 67 5.05 -5.86 1.52
C SER A 67 3.59 -6.26 1.74
N LEU A 68 2.96 -6.92 0.77
CA LEU A 68 1.59 -7.44 0.91
C LEU A 68 1.50 -8.46 2.05
N LEU A 69 2.45 -9.38 2.17
CA LEU A 69 2.46 -10.37 3.25
C LEU A 69 2.64 -9.72 4.62
N VAL A 70 3.67 -8.91 4.77
CA VAL A 70 4.06 -8.34 6.08
C VAL A 70 3.04 -7.29 6.52
N LEU A 71 2.88 -6.24 5.72
CA LEU A 71 2.00 -5.14 6.07
C LEU A 71 0.52 -5.57 6.01
N GLY A 72 0.16 -6.40 5.03
CA GLY A 72 -1.17 -6.97 4.92
C GLY A 72 -1.56 -7.79 6.16
N ALA A 73 -0.68 -8.67 6.63
CA ALA A 73 -0.95 -9.46 7.83
C ALA A 73 -1.07 -8.62 9.11
N ILE A 74 -0.27 -7.56 9.24
CA ILE A 74 -0.36 -6.63 10.38
C ILE A 74 -1.67 -5.83 10.28
N ALA A 75 -1.98 -5.29 9.11
CA ALA A 75 -3.18 -4.52 8.87
C ALA A 75 -4.46 -5.34 9.09
N GLU A 76 -4.51 -6.60 8.63
CA GLU A 76 -5.71 -7.43 8.82
C GLU A 76 -5.96 -7.75 10.29
N ARG A 77 -4.90 -7.97 11.09
CA ARG A 77 -5.05 -8.17 12.54
C ARG A 77 -5.54 -6.94 13.27
N ALA A 78 -5.17 -5.76 12.80
CA ALA A 78 -5.57 -4.49 13.40
C ALA A 78 -6.96 -4.01 12.95
N LEU A 79 -7.29 -4.17 11.68
CA LEU A 79 -8.50 -3.64 11.05
C LEU A 79 -9.64 -4.67 11.01
N GLY A 80 -9.32 -5.97 11.00
CA GLY A 80 -10.22 -7.03 10.60
C GLY A 80 -10.40 -7.14 9.08
N PRO A 81 -10.91 -8.30 8.58
CA PRO A 81 -10.91 -8.60 7.14
C PRO A 81 -11.73 -7.62 6.30
N ALA A 82 -12.90 -7.20 6.76
CA ALA A 82 -13.78 -6.31 5.99
C ALA A 82 -13.15 -4.91 5.77
N ARG A 83 -12.58 -4.32 6.83
CA ARG A 83 -11.90 -3.01 6.72
C ARG A 83 -10.60 -3.11 5.96
N TRP A 84 -9.89 -4.22 6.11
CA TRP A 84 -8.70 -4.53 5.33
C TRP A 84 -9.02 -4.50 3.82
N ILE A 85 -10.07 -5.23 3.39
CA ILE A 85 -10.52 -5.24 1.99
C ILE A 85 -10.92 -3.82 1.55
N ALA A 86 -11.68 -3.10 2.36
CA ALA A 86 -12.10 -1.74 2.03
C ALA A 86 -10.90 -0.80 1.83
N CYS A 87 -9.90 -0.82 2.73
CA CYS A 87 -8.70 0.00 2.60
C CYS A 87 -7.84 -0.41 1.39
N TYR A 88 -7.67 -1.72 1.14
CA TYR A 88 -6.94 -2.24 -0.01
C TYR A 88 -7.58 -1.77 -1.32
N LEU A 89 -8.90 -1.96 -1.47
CA LEU A 89 -9.63 -1.56 -2.67
C LEU A 89 -9.68 -0.03 -2.85
N ALA A 90 -9.78 0.74 -1.77
CA ALA A 90 -9.74 2.20 -1.84
C ALA A 90 -8.38 2.69 -2.35
N GLY A 91 -7.28 2.14 -1.81
CA GLY A 91 -5.93 2.45 -2.30
C GLY A 91 -5.75 2.04 -3.76
N ALA A 92 -6.17 0.83 -4.12
CA ALA A 92 -6.14 0.35 -5.49
C ALA A 92 -6.92 1.28 -6.43
N ALA A 93 -8.16 1.62 -6.11
CA ALA A 93 -9.01 2.48 -6.95
C ALA A 93 -8.41 3.89 -7.11
N ALA A 94 -7.96 4.52 -6.02
CA ALA A 94 -7.37 5.85 -6.08
C ALA A 94 -6.03 5.86 -6.85
N GLY A 95 -5.17 4.85 -6.65
CA GLY A 95 -3.93 4.71 -7.38
C GLY A 95 -4.15 4.41 -8.87
N GLN A 96 -5.16 3.59 -9.21
CA GLN A 96 -5.53 3.35 -10.61
C GLN A 96 -6.07 4.61 -11.28
N ALA A 97 -6.94 5.36 -10.62
CA ALA A 97 -7.46 6.62 -11.14
C ALA A 97 -6.32 7.62 -11.39
N ALA A 98 -5.44 7.82 -10.40
CA ALA A 98 -4.30 8.72 -10.52
C ALA A 98 -3.34 8.25 -11.64
N GLY A 99 -2.96 6.99 -11.67
CA GLY A 99 -2.04 6.46 -12.67
C GLY A 99 -2.62 6.49 -14.09
N THR A 100 -3.91 6.29 -14.25
CA THR A 100 -4.59 6.42 -15.55
C THR A 100 -4.62 7.88 -15.99
N TRP A 101 -4.95 8.81 -15.07
CA TRP A 101 -4.96 10.24 -15.38
C TRP A 101 -3.57 10.78 -15.74
N LEU A 102 -2.52 10.28 -15.07
CA LEU A 102 -1.12 10.64 -15.34
C LEU A 102 -0.56 9.94 -16.60
N GLY A 103 -1.32 9.11 -17.29
CA GLY A 103 -0.88 8.40 -18.48
C GLY A 103 0.15 7.30 -18.22
N LEU A 104 0.25 6.79 -16.99
CA LEU A 104 1.28 5.85 -16.60
C LEU A 104 0.93 4.43 -17.05
N VAL A 105 1.80 3.82 -17.86
CA VAL A 105 1.76 2.39 -18.18
C VAL A 105 2.58 1.66 -17.12
N ASP A 106 1.92 0.87 -16.26
CA ASP A 106 2.57 0.23 -15.11
C ASP A 106 1.72 -0.94 -14.55
N ALA A 107 2.31 -1.71 -13.64
CA ALA A 107 1.67 -2.82 -12.96
C ALA A 107 2.19 -2.93 -11.51
N GLY A 108 1.33 -3.36 -10.61
CA GLY A 108 1.70 -3.64 -9.24
C GLY A 108 0.56 -3.50 -8.24
N ASN A 109 0.60 -4.32 -7.21
CA ASN A 109 -0.35 -4.25 -6.10
C ASN A 109 0.07 -3.23 -5.01
N SER A 110 1.16 -2.50 -5.22
CA SER A 110 1.69 -1.50 -4.27
C SER A 110 0.65 -0.46 -3.87
N ILE A 111 -0.21 -0.03 -4.81
CA ILE A 111 -1.30 0.92 -4.53
C ILE A 111 -2.35 0.35 -3.55
N GLY A 112 -2.66 -0.94 -3.62
CA GLY A 112 -3.51 -1.61 -2.63
C GLY A 112 -2.82 -1.69 -1.26
N VAL A 113 -1.52 -2.01 -1.24
CA VAL A 113 -0.70 -2.03 -0.01
C VAL A 113 -0.58 -0.63 0.60
N CYS A 114 -0.51 0.43 -0.22
CA CYS A 114 -0.60 1.83 0.24
C CYS A 114 -1.91 2.10 0.97
N GLY A 115 -3.04 1.64 0.42
CA GLY A 115 -4.33 1.75 1.11
C GLY A 115 -4.33 1.10 2.48
N LEU A 116 -3.69 -0.07 2.62
CA LEU A 116 -3.51 -0.74 3.91
C LEU A 116 -2.63 0.06 4.88
N ALA A 117 -1.54 0.65 4.39
CA ALA A 117 -0.66 1.50 5.19
C ALA A 117 -1.39 2.74 5.71
N GLY A 118 -2.19 3.39 4.86
CA GLY A 118 -3.06 4.50 5.25
C GLY A 118 -4.09 4.11 6.30
N GLY A 119 -4.79 2.99 6.08
CA GLY A 119 -5.76 2.45 7.03
C GLY A 119 -5.13 2.08 8.38
N LEU A 120 -3.94 1.50 8.36
CA LEU A 120 -3.19 1.15 9.57
C LEU A 120 -2.74 2.38 10.35
N ALA A 121 -2.33 3.46 9.66
CA ALA A 121 -1.99 4.74 10.29
C ALA A 121 -3.18 5.30 11.08
N VAL A 122 -4.39 5.26 10.53
CA VAL A 122 -5.61 5.66 11.25
C VAL A 122 -5.90 4.74 12.44
N ALA A 123 -5.73 3.43 12.28
CA ALA A 123 -5.92 2.49 13.39
C ALA A 123 -4.96 2.78 14.57
N VAL A 124 -3.71 3.14 14.27
CA VAL A 124 -2.72 3.57 15.28
C VAL A 124 -3.13 4.88 15.95
N ALA A 125 -3.55 5.88 15.16
CA ALA A 125 -4.01 7.18 15.69
C ALA A 125 -5.21 7.04 16.61
N LEU A 126 -6.07 6.05 16.36
CA LEU A 126 -7.25 5.75 17.18
C LEU A 126 -6.96 4.76 18.34
N GLY A 127 -5.71 4.40 18.57
CA GLY A 127 -5.32 3.45 19.64
C GLY A 127 -5.80 2.00 19.40
N ARG A 128 -6.15 1.65 18.16
CA ARG A 128 -6.62 0.31 17.76
C ARG A 128 -5.50 -0.60 17.24
N ALA A 129 -4.33 -0.05 17.03
CA ALA A 129 -3.12 -0.76 16.63
C ALA A 129 -1.92 -0.25 17.44
N ASP A 130 -0.91 -1.08 17.58
CA ASP A 130 0.27 -0.82 18.38
C ASP A 130 1.37 -0.02 17.65
N ARG A 131 2.45 0.28 18.36
CA ARG A 131 3.61 1.02 17.83
C ARG A 131 4.32 0.25 16.72
N LEU A 132 4.35 -1.09 16.77
CA LEU A 132 4.95 -1.91 15.73
C LEU A 132 4.19 -1.73 14.42
N ALA A 133 2.86 -1.81 14.47
CA ALA A 133 2.01 -1.59 13.31
C ALA A 133 2.23 -0.21 12.67
N GLY A 134 2.29 0.83 13.53
CA GLY A 134 2.57 2.20 13.10
C GLY A 134 3.95 2.36 12.47
N SER A 135 4.98 1.80 13.10
CA SER A 135 6.36 1.90 12.60
C SER A 135 6.55 1.18 11.26
N VAL A 136 5.90 0.02 11.07
CA VAL A 136 5.95 -0.71 9.78
C VAL A 136 5.23 0.06 8.67
N ALA A 137 4.05 0.65 8.96
CA ALA A 137 3.34 1.47 8.00
C ALA A 137 4.15 2.72 7.60
N ALA A 138 4.74 3.41 8.57
CA ALA A 138 5.59 4.57 8.33
C ALA A 138 6.88 4.21 7.57
N PHE A 139 7.51 3.08 7.91
CA PHE A 139 8.67 2.59 7.16
C PHE A 139 8.32 2.29 5.71
N TYR A 140 7.22 1.57 5.46
CA TYR A 140 6.76 1.30 4.09
C TYR A 140 6.52 2.60 3.32
N ALA A 141 5.83 3.58 3.92
CA ALA A 141 5.60 4.88 3.30
C ALA A 141 6.91 5.59 2.93
N LEU A 142 7.90 5.60 3.81
CA LEU A 142 9.22 6.18 3.53
C LEU A 142 9.94 5.48 2.38
N LEU A 143 9.83 4.14 2.25
CA LEU A 143 10.44 3.41 1.14
C LEU A 143 9.86 3.84 -0.23
N LEU A 144 8.58 4.23 -0.30
CA LEU A 144 7.98 4.74 -1.53
C LEU A 144 8.64 6.06 -1.98
N VAL A 145 9.00 6.94 -1.04
CA VAL A 145 9.75 8.17 -1.37
C VAL A 145 11.11 7.83 -1.97
N GLY A 146 11.77 6.79 -1.45
CA GLY A 146 13.03 6.31 -2.02
C GLY A 146 12.91 5.89 -3.49
N GLY A 147 11.78 5.30 -3.88
CA GLY A 147 11.50 4.86 -5.25
C GLY A 147 11.36 6.00 -6.27
N LEU A 148 11.00 7.22 -5.83
CA LEU A 148 10.91 8.39 -6.72
C LEU A 148 12.24 8.78 -7.39
N PHE A 149 13.33 8.40 -6.77
CA PHE A 149 14.66 8.80 -7.22
C PHE A 149 15.33 7.73 -8.08
N SER A 150 14.63 6.83 -8.75
CA SER A 150 15.20 5.76 -9.56
C SER A 150 16.06 6.27 -10.73
N GLY A 151 17.32 5.84 -10.85
CA GLY A 151 18.17 6.07 -12.02
C GLY A 151 19.51 6.78 -11.82
N SER A 152 19.90 7.20 -10.61
CA SER A 152 21.21 7.84 -10.37
C SER A 152 21.89 7.35 -9.09
N VAL A 153 23.20 7.64 -8.93
CA VAL A 153 23.96 7.38 -7.68
C VAL A 153 23.29 8.05 -6.48
N THR A 154 22.67 9.22 -6.69
CA THR A 154 21.89 9.93 -5.68
C THR A 154 20.75 9.08 -5.12
N VAL A 155 20.17 8.20 -5.93
CA VAL A 155 19.11 7.27 -5.53
C VAL A 155 19.59 6.22 -4.55
N ILE A 156 20.73 5.61 -4.85
CA ILE A 156 21.29 4.57 -3.97
C ILE A 156 21.54 5.18 -2.59
N VAL A 157 22.10 6.38 -2.55
CA VAL A 157 22.33 7.11 -1.30
C VAL A 157 21.04 7.48 -0.62
N ALA A 158 20.09 8.11 -1.32
CA ALA A 158 18.80 8.51 -0.75
C ALA A 158 17.99 7.31 -0.25
N THR A 159 17.90 6.24 -1.03
CA THR A 159 17.19 5.01 -0.64
C THR A 159 17.85 4.33 0.56
N SER A 160 19.20 4.34 0.62
CA SER A 160 19.96 3.78 1.76
C SER A 160 19.72 4.60 3.04
N VAL A 161 19.74 5.93 2.95
CA VAL A 161 19.46 6.83 4.08
C VAL A 161 18.02 6.68 4.57
N ILE A 162 17.06 6.67 3.67
CA ILE A 162 15.64 6.50 3.98
C ILE A 162 15.40 5.11 4.58
N GLY A 163 16.01 4.06 4.00
CA GLY A 163 15.94 2.70 4.52
C GLY A 163 16.52 2.60 5.94
N ALA A 164 17.70 3.18 6.17
CA ALA A 164 18.33 3.23 7.49
C ALA A 164 17.46 3.99 8.51
N ALA A 165 16.92 5.14 8.13
CA ALA A 165 16.00 5.90 8.98
C ALA A 165 14.74 5.10 9.32
N GLY A 166 14.17 4.38 8.35
CA GLY A 166 13.02 3.51 8.57
C GLY A 166 13.32 2.33 9.50
N VAL A 167 14.48 1.71 9.37
CA VAL A 167 14.95 0.66 10.31
C VAL A 167 15.07 1.23 11.71
N GLN A 168 15.68 2.41 11.88
CA GLN A 168 15.78 3.07 13.19
C GLN A 168 14.40 3.38 13.79
N LEU A 169 13.46 3.80 12.95
CA LEU A 169 12.07 4.05 13.37
C LEU A 169 11.40 2.78 13.92
N VAL A 170 11.63 1.62 13.30
CA VAL A 170 11.09 0.33 13.77
C VAL A 170 11.81 -0.13 15.04
N VAL A 171 13.13 -0.05 15.08
CA VAL A 171 13.95 -0.50 16.23
C VAL A 171 13.68 0.35 17.48
N HIS A 172 13.56 1.67 17.34
CA HIS A 172 13.35 2.58 18.44
C HIS A 172 11.89 3.00 18.65
N ARG A 173 10.93 2.29 18.06
CA ARG A 173 9.48 2.61 18.11
C ARG A 173 8.95 2.90 19.53
N ASP A 174 9.48 2.22 20.54
CA ASP A 174 9.00 2.35 21.90
C ASP A 174 9.40 3.70 22.57
N ARG A 175 10.41 4.38 21.99
CA ARG A 175 10.88 5.71 22.41
C ARG A 175 10.17 6.86 21.69
N LEU A 176 9.45 6.57 20.60
CA LEU A 176 8.80 7.59 19.77
C LEU A 176 7.36 7.83 20.22
N PRO A 177 6.85 9.07 20.19
CA PRO A 177 5.44 9.33 20.40
C PRO A 177 4.57 8.65 19.34
N ILE A 178 3.45 8.06 19.75
CA ILE A 178 2.53 7.34 18.82
C ILE A 178 2.12 8.19 17.61
N PRO A 179 1.80 9.50 17.74
CA PRO A 179 1.37 10.33 16.62
C PRO A 179 2.41 10.48 15.51
N VAL A 180 3.68 10.20 15.75
CA VAL A 180 4.76 10.30 14.74
C VAL A 180 4.50 9.35 13.59
N PHE A 181 4.04 8.13 13.86
CA PHE A 181 3.84 7.12 12.82
C PHE A 181 2.75 7.50 11.81
N PRO A 182 1.50 7.80 12.23
CA PRO A 182 0.49 8.25 11.29
C PRO A 182 0.84 9.58 10.62
N ALA A 183 1.54 10.50 11.31
CA ALA A 183 2.00 11.74 10.71
C ALA A 183 2.97 11.51 9.55
N ILE A 184 3.93 10.58 9.68
CA ILE A 184 4.83 10.20 8.58
C ILE A 184 4.04 9.65 7.40
N VAL A 185 3.09 8.73 7.62
CA VAL A 185 2.30 8.12 6.53
C VAL A 185 1.49 9.18 5.77
N VAL A 186 0.81 10.07 6.50
CA VAL A 186 0.00 11.14 5.89
C VAL A 186 0.88 12.15 5.17
N ALA A 187 1.97 12.60 5.79
CA ALA A 187 2.91 13.53 5.17
C ALA A 187 3.51 12.95 3.89
N THR A 188 3.91 11.66 3.92
CA THR A 188 4.37 10.95 2.74
C THR A 188 3.29 10.91 1.65
N GLY A 189 2.05 10.58 2.01
CA GLY A 189 0.94 10.57 1.06
C GLY A 189 0.72 11.93 0.39
N LEU A 190 0.81 13.02 1.15
CA LEU A 190 0.71 14.39 0.62
C LEU A 190 1.88 14.74 -0.29
N VAL A 191 3.12 14.42 0.11
CA VAL A 191 4.32 14.67 -0.70
C VAL A 191 4.23 13.93 -2.03
N LEU A 192 3.91 12.63 -2.00
CA LEU A 192 3.76 11.83 -3.21
C LEU A 192 2.65 12.35 -4.12
N ALA A 193 1.51 12.79 -3.57
CA ALA A 193 0.43 13.37 -4.34
C ALA A 193 0.84 14.69 -5.02
N VAL A 194 1.58 15.56 -4.32
CA VAL A 194 2.12 16.81 -4.88
C VAL A 194 3.14 16.54 -5.99
N LEU A 195 3.92 15.47 -5.85
CA LEU A 195 4.89 15.04 -6.86
C LEU A 195 4.26 14.23 -8.01
N ALA A 196 2.92 14.21 -8.08
CA ALA A 196 2.16 13.47 -9.09
C ALA A 196 2.50 11.95 -9.12
N ASP A 197 2.76 11.36 -7.95
CA ASP A 197 2.96 9.93 -7.80
C ASP A 197 1.66 9.24 -7.35
N LEU A 198 1.32 8.14 -8.02
CA LEU A 198 0.06 7.41 -7.80
C LEU A 198 -0.09 6.79 -6.40
N HIS A 199 1.02 6.58 -5.68
CA HIS A 199 1.01 6.03 -4.32
C HIS A 199 0.51 7.04 -3.28
N GLY A 200 0.63 8.36 -3.56
CA GLY A 200 0.11 9.42 -2.70
C GLY A 200 -1.41 9.33 -2.51
N PRO A 201 -2.23 9.46 -3.57
CA PRO A 201 -3.66 9.24 -3.51
C PRO A 201 -4.06 7.89 -2.93
N ALA A 202 -3.29 6.82 -3.20
CA ALA A 202 -3.54 5.49 -2.66
C ALA A 202 -3.39 5.42 -1.13
N LEU A 203 -2.33 6.01 -0.56
CA LEU A 203 -2.14 6.13 0.90
C LEU A 203 -3.27 6.91 1.56
N LEU A 204 -3.59 8.09 1.00
CA LEU A 204 -4.59 9.01 1.56
C LEU A 204 -6.01 8.43 1.51
N SER A 205 -6.36 7.72 0.43
CA SER A 205 -7.69 7.11 0.30
C SER A 205 -7.91 5.98 1.31
N GLY A 206 -6.90 5.15 1.56
CA GLY A 206 -6.97 4.12 2.60
C GLY A 206 -7.16 4.73 4.00
N ALA A 207 -6.45 5.83 4.30
CA ALA A 207 -6.63 6.57 5.54
C ALA A 207 -8.04 7.17 5.65
N ALA A 208 -8.55 7.80 4.57
CA ALA A 208 -9.89 8.38 4.53
C ALA A 208 -10.98 7.32 4.79
N VAL A 209 -10.92 6.18 4.10
CA VAL A 209 -11.89 5.09 4.30
C VAL A 209 -11.85 4.54 5.72
N ALA A 210 -10.66 4.33 6.28
CA ALA A 210 -10.53 3.87 7.67
C ALA A 210 -11.12 4.88 8.67
N GLY A 211 -10.91 6.18 8.44
CA GLY A 211 -11.47 7.26 9.25
C GLY A 211 -12.99 7.32 9.20
N VAL A 212 -13.58 7.26 8.01
CA VAL A 212 -15.04 7.26 7.82
C VAL A 212 -15.70 6.05 8.51
N VAL A 213 -15.15 4.85 8.29
CA VAL A 213 -15.68 3.61 8.91
C VAL A 213 -15.55 3.66 10.44
N ALA A 214 -14.47 4.26 10.97
CA ALA A 214 -14.30 4.41 12.41
C ALA A 214 -15.30 5.40 13.01
N GLY A 215 -15.57 6.51 12.34
CA GLY A 215 -16.57 7.51 12.74
C GLY A 215 -17.99 6.97 12.75
N ALA A 216 -18.37 6.23 11.70
CA ALA A 216 -19.70 5.62 11.60
C ALA A 216 -20.00 4.62 12.74
N LEU A 217 -19.00 3.84 13.17
CA LEU A 217 -19.14 2.89 14.29
C LEU A 217 -19.14 3.56 15.66
N GLY A 218 -18.48 4.73 15.79
CA GLY A 218 -18.51 5.54 17.02
C GLY A 218 -19.82 6.28 17.23
N ALA A 219 -20.55 6.53 16.15
CA ALA A 219 -21.87 7.20 16.16
C ALA A 219 -23.05 6.26 16.42
N ALA A 220 -22.83 4.93 16.39
CA ALA A 220 -23.88 3.98 16.73
C ALA A 220 -24.24 4.11 18.22
N PRO A 221 -25.52 4.33 18.59
CA PRO A 221 -25.93 4.45 20.00
C PRO A 221 -25.56 3.14 20.71
N ARG A 222 -24.80 3.28 21.82
CA ARG A 222 -24.58 2.15 22.74
C ARG A 222 -25.94 1.75 23.28
N SER A 223 -26.45 0.59 22.84
CA SER A 223 -27.62 -0.01 23.48
C SER A 223 -27.27 -0.25 24.94
N VAL A 224 -27.86 0.57 25.83
CA VAL A 224 -27.82 0.38 27.27
C VAL A 224 -28.71 -0.83 27.56
N HIS A 225 -28.08 -1.96 27.86
CA HIS A 225 -28.74 -3.12 28.48
C HIS A 225 -28.38 -3.16 29.94
#